data_ac36b766cfdebbc8154b3268dca4f789
#
_entry.id   ac36b766cfdebbc8154b3268dca4f789
#
_cell.length_a   1.000
_cell.length_b   1.000
_cell.length_c   1.000
_cell.angle_alpha   90.00
_cell.angle_beta   90.00
_cell.angle_gamma   90.00
#
_symmetry.space_group_name_H-M   'P 1'
#
loop_
_entity.id
_entity.type
_entity.pdbx_description
1 polymer ?
#
loop_
_entity_poly.entity_id
_entity_poly.type
_entity_poly.pdbx_seq_one_letter_code
_entity_poly.pdbx_strand_id
1 'polypeptide(L)'
;MKMKFTQREIRQVFLACGLMLMLGWFTLYSSYLWQDYTVSQNILQEKKQVPVLMYHHLVPQAEVYGIFADNNIVITVEKFREQMTCLKEQGYQTISLAQLQRFLAGEEELPQKSIVLTFDDGYLSNYKYAYPILQELGYHGVIFLLTSVVEEQPQQYTARGVQYLSWQEIAQMGDVFEFGCHTDHLHKLTLSGKGILTAASPTEVAADLELARQKMGEVSYYCYPYGHYTERTIETLEREGVKLAFTIGAEHVKRGDDPLRLKCWDMYQYELQEVLETIQ
;
A
#
# COMPACT_ATOMS: atom_id res chain seq x y z
N MET A 1 -61.87 45.19 -21.77
CA MET A 1 -62.42 43.83 -21.43
C MET A 1 -61.76 43.34 -20.16
N LYS A 2 -62.43 43.38 -18.97
CA LYS A 2 -61.87 42.90 -17.72
C LYS A 2 -62.14 41.40 -17.64
N MET A 3 -61.11 40.56 -17.77
CA MET A 3 -61.23 39.13 -17.50
C MET A 3 -61.57 38.91 -16.00
N LYS A 4 -62.69 38.27 -15.76
CA LYS A 4 -63.09 37.86 -14.40
C LYS A 4 -62.71 36.38 -14.28
N PHE A 5 -61.73 36.07 -13.47
CA PHE A 5 -61.39 34.66 -13.13
C PHE A 5 -62.48 34.09 -12.22
N THR A 6 -62.84 32.82 -12.48
CA THR A 6 -63.71 32.07 -11.59
C THR A 6 -62.97 31.66 -10.30
N GLN A 7 -63.70 31.44 -9.22
CA GLN A 7 -63.05 30.95 -7.95
C GLN A 7 -62.32 29.62 -8.13
N ARG A 8 -62.72 28.81 -9.11
CA ARG A 8 -62.07 27.53 -9.44
C ARG A 8 -60.71 27.76 -10.11
N GLU A 9 -60.61 28.70 -11.04
CA GLU A 9 -59.35 29.07 -11.69
C GLU A 9 -58.35 29.70 -10.74
N ILE A 10 -58.82 30.55 -9.82
CA ILE A 10 -57.99 31.15 -8.75
C ILE A 10 -57.46 30.05 -7.85
N ARG A 11 -58.24 29.07 -7.40
CA ARG A 11 -57.78 27.92 -6.59
C ARG A 11 -56.76 27.08 -7.33
N GLN A 12 -56.91 26.81 -8.62
CA GLN A 12 -55.94 26.04 -9.42
C GLN A 12 -54.62 26.76 -9.56
N VAL A 13 -54.63 28.07 -9.74
CA VAL A 13 -53.39 28.88 -9.79
C VAL A 13 -52.66 28.84 -8.41
N PHE A 14 -53.38 28.97 -7.29
CA PHE A 14 -52.77 28.88 -5.96
C PHE A 14 -52.18 27.51 -5.68
N LEU A 15 -52.88 26.44 -6.09
CA LEU A 15 -52.38 25.06 -5.99
C LEU A 15 -51.10 24.85 -6.82
N ALA A 16 -51.11 25.31 -8.06
CA ALA A 16 -49.96 25.19 -8.95
C ALA A 16 -48.76 26.00 -8.43
N CYS A 17 -48.96 27.23 -7.95
CA CYS A 17 -47.91 28.03 -7.31
C CYS A 17 -47.37 27.36 -6.06
N GLY A 18 -48.22 26.77 -5.18
CA GLY A 18 -47.81 26.04 -4.01
C GLY A 18 -47.00 24.80 -4.34
N LEU A 19 -47.38 24.05 -5.40
CA LEU A 19 -46.61 22.89 -5.86
C LEU A 19 -45.24 23.31 -6.44
N MET A 20 -45.16 24.38 -7.22
CA MET A 20 -43.91 24.91 -7.75
C MET A 20 -42.96 25.40 -6.64
N LEU A 21 -43.50 26.06 -5.61
CA LEU A 21 -42.71 26.48 -4.45
C LEU A 21 -42.18 25.28 -3.66
N MET A 22 -42.97 24.22 -3.48
CA MET A 22 -42.53 22.98 -2.81
C MET A 22 -41.46 22.25 -3.63
N LEU A 23 -41.63 22.16 -4.94
CA LEU A 23 -40.63 21.56 -5.83
C LEU A 23 -39.31 22.36 -5.84
N GLY A 24 -39.41 23.70 -5.88
CA GLY A 24 -38.26 24.59 -5.76
C GLY A 24 -37.52 24.42 -4.42
N TRP A 25 -38.28 24.30 -3.34
CA TRP A 25 -37.74 24.05 -2.00
C TRP A 25 -37.05 22.67 -1.88
N PHE A 26 -37.67 21.65 -2.44
CA PHE A 26 -37.13 20.30 -2.46
C PHE A 26 -35.84 20.21 -3.27
N THR A 27 -35.75 20.87 -4.42
CA THR A 27 -34.52 20.90 -5.23
C THR A 27 -33.39 21.66 -4.52
N LEU A 28 -33.68 22.79 -3.90
CA LEU A 28 -32.69 23.55 -3.11
C LEU A 28 -32.22 22.77 -1.89
N TYR A 29 -33.13 22.11 -1.17
CA TYR A 29 -32.80 21.30 -0.01
C TYR A 29 -31.97 20.07 -0.38
N SER A 30 -32.33 19.38 -1.46
CA SER A 30 -31.55 18.24 -1.96
C SER A 30 -30.16 18.64 -2.43
N SER A 31 -30.02 19.80 -3.13
CA SER A 31 -28.69 20.29 -3.53
C SER A 31 -27.83 20.68 -2.32
N TYR A 32 -28.42 21.28 -1.28
CA TYR A 32 -27.73 21.58 -0.03
C TYR A 32 -27.24 20.31 0.67
N LEU A 33 -28.08 19.27 0.79
CA LEU A 33 -27.69 17.99 1.38
C LEU A 33 -26.57 17.30 0.56
N TRP A 34 -26.63 17.39 -0.77
CA TRP A 34 -25.57 16.86 -1.63
C TRP A 34 -24.24 17.62 -1.43
N GLN A 35 -24.31 18.94 -1.33
CA GLN A 35 -23.12 19.75 -1.10
C GLN A 35 -22.49 19.47 0.27
N ASP A 36 -23.29 19.36 1.32
CA ASP A 36 -22.84 19.03 2.68
C ASP A 36 -22.24 17.62 2.74
N TYR A 37 -22.89 16.64 2.10
CA TYR A 37 -22.36 15.28 1.95
C TYR A 37 -21.00 15.27 1.23
N THR A 38 -20.88 15.99 0.11
CA THR A 38 -19.64 16.06 -0.67
C THR A 38 -18.50 16.70 0.13
N VAL A 39 -18.77 17.79 0.84
CA VAL A 39 -17.78 18.44 1.71
C VAL A 39 -17.35 17.50 2.82
N SER A 40 -18.29 16.79 3.45
CA SER A 40 -17.97 15.82 4.51
C SER A 40 -17.10 14.67 3.99
N GLN A 41 -17.38 14.13 2.79
CA GLN A 41 -16.57 13.09 2.18
C GLN A 41 -15.16 13.59 1.85
N ASN A 42 -15.02 14.79 1.31
CA ASN A 42 -13.71 15.38 1.02
C ASN A 42 -12.86 15.55 2.28
N ILE A 43 -13.45 16.04 3.38
CA ILE A 43 -12.76 16.16 4.67
C ILE A 43 -12.31 14.80 5.20
N LEU A 44 -13.15 13.76 5.07
CA LEU A 44 -12.80 12.41 5.47
C LEU A 44 -11.64 11.85 4.65
N GLN A 45 -11.59 12.14 3.35
CA GLN A 45 -10.49 11.71 2.49
C GLN A 45 -9.19 12.49 2.73
N GLU A 46 -9.28 13.79 3.01
CA GLU A 46 -8.10 14.59 3.38
C GLU A 46 -7.45 14.13 4.69
N LYS A 47 -8.26 13.64 5.64
CA LYS A 47 -7.77 13.09 6.92
C LYS A 47 -7.40 11.63 6.86
N LYS A 48 -7.63 10.97 5.71
CA LYS A 48 -7.39 9.55 5.58
C LYS A 48 -5.93 9.20 5.74
N GLN A 49 -5.69 8.18 6.53
CA GLN A 49 -4.39 7.59 6.80
C GLN A 49 -4.37 6.14 6.33
N VAL A 50 -3.31 5.76 5.63
CA VAL A 50 -3.14 4.41 5.09
C VAL A 50 -1.90 3.79 5.75
N PRO A 51 -2.05 2.83 6.65
CA PRO A 51 -0.92 2.07 7.15
C PRO A 51 -0.31 1.22 6.04
N VAL A 52 1.01 1.26 5.94
CA VAL A 52 1.81 0.34 5.12
C VAL A 52 2.50 -0.60 6.10
N LEU A 53 2.13 -1.88 6.10
CA LEU A 53 2.63 -2.89 7.02
C LEU A 53 3.73 -3.70 6.34
N MET A 54 4.95 -3.61 6.85
CA MET A 54 6.12 -4.22 6.27
C MET A 54 6.48 -5.53 6.98
N TYR A 55 6.59 -6.58 6.19
CA TYR A 55 7.01 -7.92 6.57
C TYR A 55 8.26 -8.33 5.79
N HIS A 56 8.88 -9.43 6.20
CA HIS A 56 10.02 -10.03 5.48
C HIS A 56 9.85 -11.54 5.43
N HIS A 57 10.44 -12.26 6.38
CA HIS A 57 10.51 -13.72 6.39
C HIS A 57 9.45 -14.32 7.34
N LEU A 58 8.68 -15.28 6.85
CA LEU A 58 7.69 -16.02 7.63
C LEU A 58 8.23 -17.42 7.98
N VAL A 59 8.25 -17.75 9.27
CA VAL A 59 8.75 -19.04 9.75
C VAL A 59 7.71 -19.66 10.71
N PRO A 60 7.31 -20.92 10.55
CA PRO A 60 6.44 -21.58 11.53
C PRO A 60 7.04 -21.50 12.94
N GLN A 61 6.22 -21.28 13.96
CA GLN A 61 6.69 -21.16 15.36
C GLN A 61 7.59 -22.32 15.78
N ALA A 62 7.27 -23.53 15.33
CA ALA A 62 8.06 -24.73 15.62
C ALA A 62 9.45 -24.77 14.95
N GLU A 63 9.67 -23.90 13.96
CA GLU A 63 10.90 -23.81 13.17
C GLU A 63 11.73 -22.54 13.54
N VAL A 64 11.27 -21.73 14.51
CA VAL A 64 12.00 -20.55 15.02
C VAL A 64 13.12 -21.02 15.94
N TYR A 65 14.25 -21.41 15.36
CA TYR A 65 15.47 -21.78 16.07
C TYR A 65 16.71 -21.48 15.23
N GLY A 66 17.89 -21.58 15.84
CA GLY A 66 19.16 -21.32 15.15
C GLY A 66 19.25 -19.89 14.62
N ILE A 67 19.44 -19.72 13.32
CA ILE A 67 19.59 -18.41 12.68
C ILE A 67 18.31 -17.55 12.73
N PHE A 68 17.17 -18.14 13.05
CA PHE A 68 15.86 -17.46 13.13
C PHE A 68 15.45 -17.10 14.56
N ALA A 69 16.15 -17.61 15.60
CA ALA A 69 15.74 -17.47 17.00
C ALA A 69 15.65 -16.01 17.48
N ASP A 70 16.61 -15.16 17.06
CA ASP A 70 16.69 -13.75 17.46
C ASP A 70 16.81 -12.84 16.21
N ASN A 71 16.14 -13.24 15.13
CA ASN A 71 16.24 -12.53 13.85
C ASN A 71 15.11 -11.51 13.71
N ASN A 72 15.46 -10.23 13.64
CA ASN A 72 14.54 -9.10 13.58
C ASN A 72 13.81 -8.90 12.23
N ILE A 73 13.93 -9.85 11.31
CA ILE A 73 13.15 -9.87 10.07
C ILE A 73 12.15 -11.04 10.02
N VAL A 74 12.09 -11.84 11.10
CA VAL A 74 11.26 -13.04 11.17
C VAL A 74 9.98 -12.78 11.95
N ILE A 75 8.83 -13.06 11.34
CA ILE A 75 7.55 -13.18 12.04
C ILE A 75 7.07 -14.64 11.92
N THR A 76 6.37 -15.15 12.95
CA THR A 76 5.82 -16.49 12.84
C THR A 76 4.63 -16.54 11.90
N VAL A 77 4.47 -17.66 11.19
CA VAL A 77 3.33 -17.90 10.29
C VAL A 77 2.02 -17.76 11.06
N GLU A 78 1.99 -18.23 12.31
CA GLU A 78 0.84 -18.18 13.21
C GLU A 78 0.48 -16.72 13.56
N LYS A 79 1.48 -15.89 13.94
CA LYS A 79 1.26 -14.47 14.24
C LYS A 79 0.83 -13.71 12.99
N PHE A 80 1.44 -13.98 11.84
CA PHE A 80 1.02 -13.37 10.58
C PHE A 80 -0.44 -13.69 10.24
N ARG A 81 -0.84 -14.96 10.34
CA ARG A 81 -2.23 -15.38 10.10
C ARG A 81 -3.20 -14.70 11.08
N GLU A 82 -2.84 -14.62 12.36
CA GLU A 82 -3.64 -13.91 13.37
C GLU A 82 -3.83 -12.44 13.00
N GLN A 83 -2.77 -11.74 12.59
CA GLN A 83 -2.83 -10.34 12.17
C GLN A 83 -3.72 -10.16 10.93
N MET A 84 -3.58 -11.01 9.91
CA MET A 84 -4.41 -10.93 8.69
C MET A 84 -5.88 -11.22 8.98
N THR A 85 -6.17 -12.18 9.86
CA THR A 85 -7.54 -12.49 10.30
C THR A 85 -8.14 -11.31 11.07
N CYS A 86 -7.39 -10.74 12.00
CA CYS A 86 -7.82 -9.56 12.76
C CYS A 86 -8.14 -8.36 11.84
N LEU A 87 -7.30 -8.08 10.86
CA LEU A 87 -7.57 -7.04 9.86
C LEU A 87 -8.85 -7.32 9.08
N LYS A 88 -9.09 -8.58 8.67
CA LYS A 88 -10.29 -8.99 7.94
C LYS A 88 -11.55 -8.81 8.78
N GLU A 89 -11.52 -9.24 10.02
CA GLU A 89 -12.64 -9.10 10.97
C GLU A 89 -12.97 -7.65 11.28
N GLN A 90 -11.96 -6.79 11.32
CA GLN A 90 -12.13 -5.34 11.47
C GLN A 90 -12.57 -4.64 10.18
N GLY A 91 -12.64 -5.34 9.04
CA GLY A 91 -13.12 -4.81 7.76
C GLY A 91 -12.06 -4.00 7.00
N TYR A 92 -10.78 -4.19 7.27
CA TYR A 92 -9.71 -3.63 6.46
C TYR A 92 -9.64 -4.29 5.08
N GLN A 93 -9.25 -3.50 4.09
CA GLN A 93 -9.09 -3.93 2.70
C GLN A 93 -7.70 -3.55 2.20
N THR A 94 -7.05 -4.47 1.52
CA THR A 94 -5.78 -4.15 0.85
C THR A 94 -6.03 -3.35 -0.42
N ILE A 95 -5.15 -2.40 -0.70
CA ILE A 95 -5.15 -1.59 -1.92
C ILE A 95 -3.87 -1.83 -2.71
N SER A 96 -3.95 -1.66 -4.03
CA SER A 96 -2.79 -1.74 -4.92
C SER A 96 -1.89 -0.50 -4.79
N LEU A 97 -0.62 -0.62 -5.20
CA LEU A 97 0.29 0.53 -5.25
C LEU A 97 -0.18 1.58 -6.27
N ALA A 98 -0.81 1.16 -7.35
CA ALA A 98 -1.42 2.08 -8.32
C ALA A 98 -2.58 2.89 -7.68
N GLN A 99 -3.41 2.28 -6.82
CA GLN A 99 -4.44 3.01 -6.06
C GLN A 99 -3.81 3.97 -5.04
N LEU A 100 -2.77 3.54 -4.33
CA LEU A 100 -2.03 4.40 -3.40
C LEU A 100 -1.43 5.62 -4.12
N GLN A 101 -0.83 5.41 -5.29
CA GLN A 101 -0.27 6.49 -6.12
C GLN A 101 -1.34 7.53 -6.50
N ARG A 102 -2.50 7.09 -6.99
CA ARG A 102 -3.60 8.01 -7.35
C ARG A 102 -4.21 8.70 -6.13
N PHE A 103 -4.27 8.01 -5.00
CA PHE A 103 -4.69 8.62 -3.73
C PHE A 103 -3.74 9.75 -3.29
N LEU A 104 -2.44 9.54 -3.32
CA LEU A 104 -1.42 10.55 -3.02
C LEU A 104 -1.56 11.78 -3.90
N ALA A 105 -1.81 11.57 -5.20
CA ALA A 105 -2.04 12.65 -6.17
C ALA A 105 -3.41 13.35 -6.02
N GLY A 106 -4.30 12.83 -5.18
CA GLY A 106 -5.67 13.35 -5.02
C GLY A 106 -6.62 12.96 -6.15
N GLU A 107 -6.26 11.98 -6.97
CA GLU A 107 -7.00 11.52 -8.14
C GLU A 107 -7.99 10.38 -7.83
N GLU A 108 -7.79 9.69 -6.70
CA GLU A 108 -8.64 8.58 -6.26
C GLU A 108 -8.98 8.69 -4.77
N GLU A 109 -10.20 8.28 -4.44
CA GLU A 109 -10.65 8.09 -3.06
C GLU A 109 -10.57 6.61 -2.70
N LEU A 110 -10.00 6.30 -1.54
CA LEU A 110 -9.84 4.94 -1.09
C LEU A 110 -11.00 4.48 -0.18
N PRO A 111 -11.27 3.17 -0.08
CA PRO A 111 -12.14 2.60 0.96
C PRO A 111 -11.72 3.05 2.36
N GLN A 112 -12.67 3.16 3.29
CA GLN A 112 -12.43 3.78 4.59
C GLN A 112 -11.32 3.10 5.41
N LYS A 113 -11.25 1.77 5.40
CA LYS A 113 -10.22 0.97 6.07
C LYS A 113 -9.28 0.34 5.04
N SER A 114 -8.40 1.17 4.46
CA SER A 114 -7.41 0.75 3.46
C SER A 114 -6.06 0.50 4.11
N ILE A 115 -5.38 -0.55 3.69
CA ILE A 115 -4.01 -0.89 4.10
C ILE A 115 -3.18 -1.31 2.88
N VAL A 116 -1.86 -1.22 3.00
CA VAL A 116 -0.90 -1.84 2.09
C VAL A 116 -0.08 -2.86 2.87
N LEU A 117 0.09 -4.05 2.31
CA LEU A 117 0.95 -5.11 2.84
C LEU A 117 2.20 -5.20 1.97
N THR A 118 3.38 -5.02 2.55
CA THR A 118 4.65 -5.13 1.84
C THR A 118 5.52 -6.24 2.44
N PHE A 119 6.31 -6.88 1.59
CA PHE A 119 7.25 -7.93 1.95
C PHE A 119 8.57 -7.65 1.28
N ASP A 120 9.61 -7.45 2.07
CA ASP A 120 10.93 -7.12 1.55
C ASP A 120 11.77 -8.39 1.28
N ASP A 121 12.82 -8.25 0.48
CA ASP A 121 13.85 -9.23 0.13
C ASP A 121 13.42 -10.37 -0.82
N GLY A 122 12.14 -10.71 -0.94
CA GLY A 122 11.70 -11.80 -1.82
C GLY A 122 11.99 -13.20 -1.30
N TYR A 123 11.75 -13.46 -0.01
CA TYR A 123 11.95 -14.79 0.60
C TYR A 123 10.98 -15.84 0.06
N LEU A 124 11.47 -17.07 -0.13
CA LEU A 124 10.67 -18.24 -0.53
C LEU A 124 9.51 -18.53 0.45
N SER A 125 9.64 -18.14 1.71
CA SER A 125 8.59 -18.28 2.71
C SER A 125 7.32 -17.48 2.36
N ASN A 126 7.45 -16.39 1.58
CA ASN A 126 6.31 -15.59 1.14
C ASN A 126 5.43 -16.40 0.15
N TYR A 127 6.03 -17.17 -0.75
CA TYR A 127 5.29 -18.12 -1.60
C TYR A 127 4.66 -19.25 -0.77
N LYS A 128 5.42 -19.80 0.16
CA LYS A 128 4.97 -20.97 0.92
C LYS A 128 3.88 -20.66 1.94
N TYR A 129 3.93 -19.51 2.59
CA TYR A 129 3.07 -19.19 3.73
C TYR A 129 2.22 -17.94 3.53
N ALA A 130 2.80 -16.80 3.10
CA ALA A 130 2.05 -15.57 2.94
C ALA A 130 1.02 -15.67 1.79
N TYR A 131 1.44 -16.19 0.63
CA TYR A 131 0.59 -16.32 -0.54
C TYR A 131 -0.72 -17.08 -0.28
N PRO A 132 -0.73 -18.31 0.24
CA PRO A 132 -1.99 -19.01 0.49
C PRO A 132 -2.84 -18.36 1.59
N ILE A 133 -2.24 -17.70 2.59
CA ILE A 133 -2.99 -17.00 3.63
C ILE A 133 -3.69 -15.76 3.04
N LEU A 134 -3.00 -14.96 2.25
CA LEU A 134 -3.58 -13.77 1.63
C LEU A 134 -4.64 -14.16 0.59
N GLN A 135 -4.40 -15.20 -0.21
CA GLN A 135 -5.35 -15.72 -1.19
C GLN A 135 -6.65 -16.19 -0.52
N GLU A 136 -6.56 -16.96 0.58
CA GLU A 136 -7.70 -17.42 1.38
C GLU A 136 -8.56 -16.24 1.89
N LEU A 137 -7.92 -15.17 2.33
CA LEU A 137 -8.58 -13.99 2.90
C LEU A 137 -9.01 -12.96 1.85
N GLY A 138 -8.64 -13.15 0.59
CA GLY A 138 -8.90 -12.19 -0.50
C GLY A 138 -8.11 -10.88 -0.32
N TYR A 139 -6.90 -10.98 0.20
CA TYR A 139 -5.97 -9.88 0.36
C TYR A 139 -4.91 -9.88 -0.75
N HIS A 140 -4.35 -8.71 -1.01
CA HIS A 140 -3.23 -8.50 -1.91
C HIS A 140 -2.05 -7.92 -1.15
N GLY A 141 -0.83 -8.17 -1.64
CA GLY A 141 0.40 -7.63 -1.10
C GLY A 141 1.37 -7.19 -2.19
N VAL A 142 2.52 -6.70 -1.77
CA VAL A 142 3.62 -6.30 -2.65
C VAL A 142 4.89 -6.96 -2.15
N ILE A 143 5.65 -7.59 -3.03
CA ILE A 143 6.99 -8.10 -2.69
C ILE A 143 8.05 -7.22 -3.37
N PHE A 144 8.95 -6.64 -2.58
CA PHE A 144 10.12 -5.92 -3.08
C PHE A 144 11.29 -6.88 -3.21
N LEU A 145 11.68 -7.15 -4.45
CA LEU A 145 12.64 -8.17 -4.81
C LEU A 145 14.09 -7.67 -4.78
N LEU A 146 14.96 -8.42 -4.13
CA LEU A 146 16.40 -8.38 -4.38
C LEU A 146 16.67 -9.18 -5.66
N THR A 147 16.70 -8.53 -6.80
CA THR A 147 16.68 -9.22 -8.10
C THR A 147 17.93 -10.03 -8.39
N SER A 148 19.03 -9.77 -7.68
CA SER A 148 20.27 -10.57 -7.81
C SER A 148 20.24 -11.93 -7.12
N VAL A 149 19.28 -12.15 -6.22
CA VAL A 149 19.15 -13.42 -5.46
C VAL A 149 17.91 -14.21 -5.83
N VAL A 150 17.07 -13.69 -6.74
CA VAL A 150 15.97 -14.47 -7.30
C VAL A 150 16.51 -15.66 -8.06
N GLU A 151 16.01 -16.84 -7.72
CA GLU A 151 16.49 -18.12 -8.28
C GLU A 151 15.91 -18.37 -9.68
N GLU A 152 16.69 -19.05 -10.52
CA GLU A 152 16.23 -19.45 -11.86
C GLU A 152 15.18 -20.58 -11.81
N GLN A 153 15.26 -21.44 -10.81
CA GLN A 153 14.37 -22.60 -10.63
C GLN A 153 13.89 -22.70 -9.19
N PRO A 154 12.65 -23.19 -8.97
CA PRO A 154 12.12 -23.42 -7.63
C PRO A 154 12.99 -24.36 -6.81
N GLN A 155 13.16 -24.02 -5.55
CA GLN A 155 13.86 -24.85 -4.57
C GLN A 155 12.89 -25.54 -3.62
N GLN A 156 13.27 -26.70 -3.10
CA GLN A 156 12.53 -27.30 -2.00
C GLN A 156 12.74 -26.47 -0.75
N TYR A 157 11.65 -25.99 -0.16
CA TYR A 157 11.71 -25.21 1.09
C TYR A 157 12.36 -26.01 2.22
N THR A 158 13.22 -25.35 2.99
CA THR A 158 13.79 -25.87 4.23
C THR A 158 13.87 -24.75 5.27
N ALA A 159 13.53 -25.07 6.52
CA ALA A 159 13.68 -24.14 7.64
C ALA A 159 15.14 -24.01 8.16
N ARG A 160 16.12 -24.60 7.47
CA ARG A 160 17.53 -24.60 7.91
C ARG A 160 18.33 -23.42 7.40
N GLY A 161 17.77 -22.57 6.53
CA GLY A 161 18.47 -21.45 5.95
C GLY A 161 17.54 -20.50 5.21
N VAL A 162 18.07 -19.34 4.87
CA VAL A 162 17.37 -18.35 4.05
C VAL A 162 17.32 -18.85 2.60
N GLN A 163 16.14 -18.81 2.01
CA GLN A 163 15.89 -19.14 0.61
C GLN A 163 15.06 -18.04 -0.04
N TYR A 164 15.31 -17.78 -1.31
CA TYR A 164 14.63 -16.74 -2.08
C TYR A 164 13.67 -17.34 -3.11
N LEU A 165 12.74 -16.53 -3.56
CA LEU A 165 11.81 -16.87 -4.63
C LEU A 165 12.55 -17.18 -5.94
N SER A 166 11.96 -18.04 -6.76
CA SER A 166 12.31 -18.17 -8.16
C SER A 166 11.38 -17.37 -9.07
N TRP A 167 11.84 -17.06 -10.30
CA TRP A 167 11.01 -16.40 -11.30
C TRP A 167 9.71 -17.18 -11.61
N GLN A 168 9.76 -18.50 -11.50
CA GLN A 168 8.59 -19.33 -11.71
C GLN A 168 7.56 -19.16 -10.58
N GLU A 169 7.98 -19.08 -9.33
CA GLU A 169 7.09 -18.83 -8.19
C GLU A 169 6.51 -17.42 -8.23
N ILE A 170 7.34 -16.42 -8.57
CA ILE A 170 6.91 -15.03 -8.80
C ILE A 170 5.77 -14.99 -9.83
N ALA A 171 5.92 -15.67 -10.96
CA ALA A 171 4.90 -15.74 -12.00
C ALA A 171 3.59 -16.41 -11.54
N GLN A 172 3.65 -17.34 -10.57
CA GLN A 172 2.46 -18.02 -10.03
C GLN A 172 1.68 -17.16 -9.02
N MET A 173 2.32 -16.18 -8.38
CA MET A 173 1.71 -15.35 -7.33
C MET A 173 1.05 -14.07 -7.84
N GLY A 174 1.02 -13.82 -9.13
CA GLY A 174 0.53 -12.57 -9.71
C GLY A 174 -0.96 -12.27 -9.48
N ASP A 175 -1.73 -13.23 -8.98
CA ASP A 175 -3.12 -13.04 -8.55
C ASP A 175 -3.24 -12.41 -7.14
N VAL A 176 -2.18 -12.46 -6.33
CA VAL A 176 -2.13 -11.94 -4.97
C VAL A 176 -1.08 -10.85 -4.80
N PHE A 177 0.06 -10.97 -5.49
CA PHE A 177 1.19 -10.06 -5.29
C PHE A 177 1.49 -9.19 -6.50
N GLU A 178 1.70 -7.90 -6.23
CA GLU A 178 2.48 -7.00 -7.07
C GLU A 178 3.97 -7.15 -6.72
N PHE A 179 4.86 -6.77 -7.64
CA PHE A 179 6.29 -6.85 -7.42
C PHE A 179 6.95 -5.50 -7.64
N GLY A 180 7.83 -5.12 -6.72
CA GLY A 180 8.67 -3.95 -6.78
C GLY A 180 10.15 -4.30 -6.64
N CYS A 181 11.03 -3.31 -6.73
CA CYS A 181 12.47 -3.47 -6.65
C CYS A 181 13.00 -3.13 -5.25
N HIS A 182 13.86 -4.00 -4.71
CA HIS A 182 14.63 -3.76 -3.49
C HIS A 182 16.14 -3.70 -3.78
N THR A 183 16.53 -3.21 -4.94
CA THR A 183 17.86 -3.24 -5.60
C THR A 183 18.18 -4.56 -6.30
N ASP A 184 19.19 -4.52 -7.13
CA ASP A 184 19.82 -5.73 -7.65
C ASP A 184 21.01 -6.10 -6.75
N HIS A 185 21.99 -5.22 -6.55
CA HIS A 185 23.23 -5.48 -5.81
C HIS A 185 23.51 -4.52 -4.65
N LEU A 186 22.70 -3.46 -4.46
CA LEU A 186 22.96 -2.39 -3.49
C LEU A 186 22.36 -2.67 -2.09
N HIS A 187 21.91 -3.90 -1.81
CA HIS A 187 21.41 -4.32 -0.49
C HIS A 187 22.59 -4.83 0.38
N LYS A 188 23.45 -3.92 0.83
CA LYS A 188 24.60 -4.22 1.70
C LYS A 188 24.78 -3.10 2.70
N LEU A 189 25.39 -3.40 3.84
CA LEU A 189 25.82 -2.40 4.80
C LEU A 189 27.30 -2.05 4.62
N THR A 190 27.62 -0.78 4.81
CA THR A 190 29.00 -0.31 4.98
C THR A 190 29.53 -0.77 6.33
N LEU A 191 30.84 -0.64 6.56
CA LEU A 191 31.46 -0.89 7.86
C LEU A 191 30.91 -0.02 9.02
N SER A 192 30.30 1.12 8.68
CA SER A 192 29.64 2.00 9.65
C SER A 192 28.17 1.69 9.88
N GLY A 193 27.64 0.59 9.32
CA GLY A 193 26.23 0.17 9.47
C GLY A 193 25.24 0.96 8.63
N LYS A 194 25.69 1.76 7.66
CA LYS A 194 24.79 2.46 6.70
C LYS A 194 24.59 1.63 5.45
N GLY A 195 23.42 1.68 4.85
CA GLY A 195 23.15 1.06 3.55
C GLY A 195 24.11 1.60 2.48
N ILE A 196 24.72 0.72 1.70
CA ILE A 196 25.67 1.09 0.63
C ILE A 196 25.01 2.01 -0.42
N LEU A 197 23.70 1.90 -0.60
CA LEU A 197 22.90 2.77 -1.47
C LEU A 197 23.12 4.26 -1.15
N THR A 198 23.36 4.62 0.12
CA THR A 198 23.60 6.02 0.52
C THR A 198 24.96 6.56 0.05
N ALA A 199 25.91 5.68 -0.23
CA ALA A 199 27.23 6.00 -0.71
C ALA A 199 27.36 5.90 -2.25
N ALA A 200 26.39 5.24 -2.89
CA ALA A 200 26.36 5.03 -4.33
C ALA A 200 26.19 6.36 -5.09
N SER A 201 26.88 6.50 -6.19
CA SER A 201 26.71 7.60 -7.13
C SER A 201 25.38 7.46 -7.91
N PRO A 202 24.83 8.53 -8.49
CA PRO A 202 23.65 8.45 -9.34
C PRO A 202 23.80 7.45 -10.49
N THR A 203 24.98 7.33 -11.05
CA THR A 203 25.26 6.37 -12.13
C THR A 203 25.21 4.92 -11.64
N GLU A 204 25.72 4.65 -10.44
CA GLU A 204 25.65 3.31 -9.84
C GLU A 204 24.21 2.93 -9.47
N VAL A 205 23.43 3.86 -8.92
CA VAL A 205 21.99 3.64 -8.62
C VAL A 205 21.22 3.37 -9.90
N ALA A 206 21.43 4.17 -10.96
CA ALA A 206 20.77 3.97 -12.24
C ALA A 206 21.18 2.63 -12.91
N ALA A 207 22.45 2.25 -12.81
CA ALA A 207 22.94 0.98 -13.34
C ALA A 207 22.35 -0.23 -12.58
N ASP A 208 22.24 -0.16 -11.26
CA ASP A 208 21.60 -1.20 -10.42
C ASP A 208 20.11 -1.36 -10.76
N LEU A 209 19.42 -0.25 -10.96
CA LEU A 209 18.03 -0.25 -11.36
C LEU A 209 17.82 -0.82 -12.77
N GLU A 210 18.75 -0.56 -13.68
CA GLU A 210 18.71 -1.13 -15.03
C GLU A 210 18.94 -2.66 -15.01
N LEU A 211 19.82 -3.17 -14.14
CA LEU A 211 19.98 -4.61 -13.92
C LEU A 211 18.69 -5.25 -13.39
N ALA A 212 18.00 -4.57 -12.48
CA ALA A 212 16.70 -5.03 -12.00
C ALA A 212 15.66 -5.06 -13.13
N ARG A 213 15.60 -4.02 -13.99
CA ARG A 213 14.69 -3.96 -15.14
C ARG A 213 14.92 -5.07 -16.17
N GLN A 214 16.16 -5.44 -16.40
CA GLN A 214 16.49 -6.54 -17.31
C GLN A 214 15.94 -7.88 -16.85
N LYS A 215 15.73 -8.06 -15.54
CA LYS A 215 15.24 -9.30 -14.93
C LYS A 215 13.73 -9.30 -14.69
N MET A 216 13.18 -8.21 -14.17
CA MET A 216 11.78 -8.16 -13.76
C MET A 216 10.88 -7.29 -14.66
N GLY A 217 11.44 -6.61 -15.64
CA GLY A 217 10.71 -5.68 -16.50
C GLY A 217 10.64 -4.27 -15.90
N GLU A 218 9.51 -3.59 -16.03
CA GLU A 218 9.33 -2.24 -15.54
C GLU A 218 9.48 -2.16 -14.01
N VAL A 219 10.21 -1.15 -13.52
CA VAL A 219 10.36 -0.85 -12.10
C VAL A 219 9.71 0.50 -11.81
N SER A 220 8.44 0.46 -11.41
CA SER A 220 7.68 1.63 -10.98
C SER A 220 7.69 1.81 -9.46
N TYR A 221 7.99 0.78 -8.70
CA TYR A 221 7.93 0.76 -7.22
C TYR A 221 9.24 0.28 -6.63
N TYR A 222 9.67 0.94 -5.56
CA TYR A 222 10.97 0.71 -4.95
C TYR A 222 10.88 0.68 -3.42
N CYS A 223 11.70 -0.13 -2.74
CA CYS A 223 11.90 -0.08 -1.31
C CYS A 223 13.38 0.16 -1.01
N TYR A 224 13.68 1.13 -0.14
CA TYR A 224 15.06 1.47 0.22
C TYR A 224 15.65 0.42 1.17
N PRO A 225 16.77 -0.23 0.81
CA PRO A 225 17.47 -1.15 1.70
C PRO A 225 17.73 -0.53 3.07
N TYR A 226 17.32 -1.23 4.13
CA TYR A 226 17.42 -0.77 5.53
C TYR A 226 16.70 0.57 5.81
N GLY A 227 15.82 1.02 4.94
CA GLY A 227 15.22 2.35 4.98
C GLY A 227 16.19 3.50 4.71
N HIS A 228 17.40 3.23 4.22
CA HIS A 228 18.44 4.23 4.05
C HIS A 228 18.48 4.79 2.63
N TYR A 229 18.40 6.12 2.51
CA TYR A 229 18.48 6.86 1.25
C TYR A 229 19.11 8.24 1.44
N THR A 230 19.38 8.94 0.36
CA THR A 230 19.81 10.35 0.32
C THR A 230 18.96 11.11 -0.68
N GLU A 231 18.96 12.45 -0.62
CA GLU A 231 18.31 13.29 -1.64
C GLU A 231 18.75 12.89 -3.06
N ARG A 232 20.05 12.66 -3.24
CA ARG A 232 20.61 12.21 -4.51
C ARG A 232 20.04 10.86 -4.98
N THR A 233 19.77 9.95 -4.04
CA THR A 233 19.12 8.67 -4.36
C THR A 233 17.70 8.93 -4.87
N ILE A 234 16.93 9.78 -4.20
CA ILE A 234 15.55 10.14 -4.58
C ILE A 234 15.53 10.78 -5.97
N GLU A 235 16.34 11.83 -6.19
CA GLU A 235 16.45 12.50 -7.49
C GLU A 235 16.81 11.53 -8.63
N THR A 236 17.63 10.51 -8.32
CA THR A 236 17.99 9.49 -9.30
C THR A 236 16.79 8.58 -9.60
N LEU A 237 16.11 8.06 -8.59
CA LEU A 237 14.92 7.19 -8.76
C LEU A 237 13.79 7.93 -9.50
N GLU A 238 13.57 9.21 -9.18
CA GLU A 238 12.58 10.05 -9.86
C GLU A 238 12.89 10.19 -11.34
N ARG A 239 14.13 10.53 -11.68
CA ARG A 239 14.60 10.65 -13.06
C ARG A 239 14.50 9.32 -13.82
N GLU A 240 14.74 8.22 -13.14
CA GLU A 240 14.60 6.87 -13.68
C GLU A 240 13.13 6.37 -13.75
N GLY A 241 12.15 7.20 -13.35
CA GLY A 241 10.73 6.93 -13.52
C GLY A 241 10.07 6.11 -12.43
N VAL A 242 10.74 5.89 -11.29
CA VAL A 242 10.12 5.29 -10.09
C VAL A 242 8.99 6.21 -9.61
N LYS A 243 7.84 5.62 -9.28
CA LYS A 243 6.61 6.33 -8.91
C LYS A 243 6.38 6.36 -7.41
N LEU A 244 6.66 5.26 -6.72
CA LEU A 244 6.59 5.16 -5.26
C LEU A 244 7.86 4.53 -4.72
N ALA A 245 8.37 5.08 -3.60
CA ALA A 245 9.46 4.48 -2.88
C ALA A 245 9.20 4.47 -1.37
N PHE A 246 9.54 3.36 -0.72
CA PHE A 246 9.21 3.07 0.66
C PHE A 246 10.45 3.03 1.54
N THR A 247 10.29 3.54 2.77
CA THR A 247 11.31 3.55 3.82
C THR A 247 10.72 3.13 5.17
N ILE A 248 11.55 2.83 6.14
CA ILE A 248 11.12 2.46 7.49
C ILE A 248 10.69 3.72 8.27
N GLY A 249 9.55 3.66 8.95
CA GLY A 249 9.11 4.73 9.85
C GLY A 249 7.71 4.50 10.40
N ALA A 250 7.49 4.95 11.64
CA ALA A 250 6.24 4.78 12.37
C ALA A 250 5.22 5.89 12.03
N GLU A 251 4.84 5.99 10.78
CA GLU A 251 3.85 6.96 10.28
C GLU A 251 2.96 6.34 9.21
N HIS A 252 1.73 6.81 9.12
CA HIS A 252 0.79 6.42 8.08
C HIS A 252 0.91 7.32 6.86
N VAL A 253 0.72 6.74 5.69
CA VAL A 253 0.69 7.48 4.43
C VAL A 253 -0.58 8.32 4.35
N LYS A 254 -0.45 9.58 3.90
CA LYS A 254 -1.53 10.57 3.76
C LYS A 254 -1.51 11.17 2.37
N ARG A 255 -2.64 11.71 1.96
CA ARG A 255 -2.73 12.50 0.71
C ARG A 255 -1.72 13.64 0.73
N GLY A 256 -0.96 13.80 -0.34
CA GLY A 256 0.06 14.84 -0.48
C GLY A 256 1.42 14.52 0.14
N ASP A 257 1.60 13.34 0.74
CA ASP A 257 2.94 12.88 1.12
C ASP A 257 3.84 12.72 -0.11
N ASP A 258 5.14 12.88 0.09
CA ASP A 258 6.13 12.66 -0.96
C ASP A 258 6.12 11.18 -1.39
N PRO A 259 5.77 10.87 -2.64
CA PRO A 259 5.63 9.50 -3.12
C PRO A 259 6.94 8.70 -3.07
N LEU A 260 8.09 9.36 -2.98
CA LEU A 260 9.39 8.69 -2.90
C LEU A 260 9.94 8.60 -1.46
N ARG A 261 9.10 8.85 -0.43
CA ARG A 261 9.48 8.81 1.00
C ARG A 261 8.42 8.17 1.88
N LEU A 262 7.64 7.24 1.35
CA LEU A 262 6.53 6.62 2.05
C LEU A 262 7.03 5.73 3.18
N LYS A 263 6.44 5.86 4.36
CA LYS A 263 6.88 5.13 5.55
C LYS A 263 6.11 3.83 5.73
N CYS A 264 6.85 2.77 6.10
CA CYS A 264 6.32 1.46 6.43
C CYS A 264 6.52 1.15 7.91
N TRP A 265 5.49 0.61 8.54
CA TRP A 265 5.55 0.05 9.89
C TRP A 265 6.21 -1.32 9.85
N ASP A 266 7.34 -1.48 10.50
CA ASP A 266 8.02 -2.76 10.64
C ASP A 266 7.28 -3.66 11.63
N MET A 267 6.56 -4.67 11.11
CA MET A 267 5.69 -5.53 11.91
C MET A 267 6.43 -6.55 12.78
N TYR A 268 7.74 -6.56 12.73
CA TYR A 268 8.56 -7.21 13.75
C TYR A 268 8.65 -6.35 15.03
N GLN A 269 8.76 -5.03 14.88
CA GLN A 269 8.97 -4.09 15.99
C GLN A 269 7.66 -3.63 16.63
N TYR A 270 6.56 -3.60 15.87
CA TYR A 270 5.27 -3.07 16.32
C TYR A 270 4.20 -4.14 16.35
N GLU A 271 3.33 -4.08 17.37
CA GLU A 271 2.12 -4.88 17.39
C GLU A 271 1.05 -4.26 16.48
N LEU A 272 0.27 -5.11 15.79
CA LEU A 272 -0.75 -4.64 14.86
C LEU A 272 -1.73 -3.67 15.53
N GLN A 273 -2.17 -3.97 16.76
CA GLN A 273 -3.12 -3.14 17.49
C GLN A 273 -2.56 -1.73 17.75
N GLU A 274 -1.28 -1.63 18.11
CA GLU A 274 -0.59 -0.34 18.33
C GLU A 274 -0.61 0.50 17.03
N VAL A 275 -0.32 -0.12 15.88
CA VAL A 275 -0.34 0.56 14.59
C VAL A 275 -1.74 1.08 14.27
N LEU A 276 -2.77 0.25 14.45
CA LEU A 276 -4.15 0.62 14.12
C LEU A 276 -4.74 1.70 15.05
N GLU A 277 -4.32 1.73 16.32
CA GLU A 277 -4.74 2.77 17.28
C GLU A 277 -4.19 4.16 16.98
N THR A 278 -3.11 4.27 16.19
CA THR A 278 -2.55 5.55 15.76
C THR A 278 -3.26 6.16 14.55
N ILE A 279 -4.21 5.45 13.92
CA ILE A 279 -5.03 5.98 12.82
C ILE A 279 -6.05 6.98 13.40
N GLN A 280 -5.99 8.24 12.96
CA GLN A 280 -6.84 9.35 13.43
C GLN A 280 -8.08 9.58 12.55
#